data_509462577051e587b008ef5491a2ffee
#
_entry.id   509462577051e587b008ef5491a2ffee
#
_cell.length_a   1.000
_cell.length_b   1.000
_cell.length_c   1.000
_cell.angle_alpha   90.00
_cell.angle_beta   90.00
_cell.angle_gamma   90.00
#
_symmetry.space_group_name_H-M   'P 1'
#
loop_
_entity.id
_entity.type
_entity.pdbx_description
1 polymer ?
#
loop_
_entity_poly.entity_id
_entity_poly.type
_entity_poly.pdbx_seq_one_letter_code
_entity_poly.pdbx_strand_id
1 'polypeptide(L)'
;MRLGLLSGVGVLAATAIMTGCGSEPPPVVKVDAKADAAARLKATKEAKVRNAAKVRANELGQIPVLMFHRVIPKPQTTDDRTPQQFRADLERLAKENYVPITAAEMVTGKIDVPAGKHPVVLTFDDSSPSQLTLNAVGVPQKDTAVAIMREVAAKYPGWRPKATFFVTRDLFGKHTREEQAQALLWLKDNGFEVANHTRDHLNLRGLTQEQVEEQIGSIAKTIDSLSYTKPVTISLPYGSQPKKKDWALRGKAYRHKGAFLAGYTPAPAPFSKSFDPTGIPRIKVMEKKGDCAQFCSEAWLDWLKKNPDMRYTSDGDVNTVAYPKFKAPYLRKSFSSLSLPY
;
A
#
# COMPACT_ATOMS: atom_id res chain seq x y z
N MET A 1 -52.20 -7.02 10.35
CA MET A 1 -53.38 -7.80 9.88
C MET A 1 -52.90 -8.86 8.91
N ARG A 2 -53.19 -10.13 9.25
CA ARG A 2 -53.07 -11.40 8.49
C ARG A 2 -51.68 -11.90 8.11
N LEU A 3 -51.21 -12.94 8.77
CA LEU A 3 -51.38 -14.42 8.61
C LEU A 3 -50.76 -14.86 7.27
N GLY A 4 -49.70 -15.66 7.20
CA GLY A 4 -49.48 -16.98 7.77
C GLY A 4 -49.69 -18.03 6.67
N LEU A 5 -48.70 -18.85 6.38
CA LEU A 5 -48.94 -20.24 5.95
C LEU A 5 -47.63 -21.06 6.03
N LEU A 6 -47.62 -22.00 6.95
CA LEU A 6 -46.73 -23.15 6.99
C LEU A 6 -47.24 -24.17 5.92
N SER A 7 -46.31 -24.74 5.18
CA SER A 7 -46.58 -25.94 4.39
C SER A 7 -45.58 -27.02 4.81
N GLY A 8 -46.08 -27.95 5.61
CA GLY A 8 -45.40 -29.19 5.96
C GLY A 8 -45.42 -30.16 4.77
N VAL A 9 -44.27 -30.77 4.50
CA VAL A 9 -44.17 -31.92 3.59
C VAL A 9 -44.06 -33.17 4.44
N GLY A 10 -45.14 -33.97 4.39
CA GLY A 10 -45.20 -35.28 5.03
C GLY A 10 -44.34 -36.28 4.27
N VAL A 11 -43.48 -37.00 4.98
CA VAL A 11 -42.76 -38.17 4.47
C VAL A 11 -43.64 -39.39 4.69
N LEU A 12 -44.13 -40.00 3.62
CA LEU A 12 -44.74 -41.33 3.62
C LEU A 12 -43.62 -42.37 3.74
N ALA A 13 -43.59 -43.09 4.83
CA ALA A 13 -42.81 -44.31 5.01
C ALA A 13 -43.50 -45.49 4.33
N ALA A 14 -42.90 -45.96 3.23
CA ALA A 14 -43.25 -47.25 2.63
C ALA A 14 -42.34 -48.33 3.22
N THR A 15 -42.88 -49.17 4.08
CA THR A 15 -42.25 -50.40 4.57
C THR A 15 -42.31 -51.48 3.50
N ALA A 16 -41.21 -51.73 2.82
CA ALA A 16 -41.03 -52.95 2.01
C ALA A 16 -40.23 -53.97 2.83
N ILE A 17 -40.88 -55.04 3.25
CA ILE A 17 -40.23 -56.22 3.82
C ILE A 17 -39.66 -57.03 2.66
N MET A 18 -38.34 -57.04 2.53
CA MET A 18 -37.60 -57.97 1.69
C MET A 18 -36.66 -58.80 2.58
N THR A 19 -36.99 -60.02 2.74
CA THR A 19 -36.12 -61.12 3.29
C THR A 19 -35.08 -61.47 2.22
N GLY A 20 -33.79 -61.38 2.55
CA GLY A 20 -32.78 -61.94 1.68
C GLY A 20 -31.36 -61.56 2.02
N CYS A 21 -30.61 -62.54 2.52
CA CYS A 21 -29.13 -62.71 2.53
C CYS A 21 -28.30 -61.60 3.17
N GLY A 22 -27.61 -61.97 4.25
CA GLY A 22 -26.62 -61.16 4.94
C GLY A 22 -25.44 -60.79 4.05
N SER A 23 -25.34 -59.48 3.84
CA SER A 23 -24.08 -58.85 3.51
C SER A 23 -23.74 -57.95 4.70
N GLU A 24 -22.63 -58.22 5.36
CA GLU A 24 -22.08 -57.31 6.38
C GLU A 24 -21.97 -55.89 5.78
N PRO A 25 -22.37 -54.84 6.50
CA PRO A 25 -22.13 -53.50 6.05
C PRO A 25 -20.61 -53.30 5.89
N PRO A 26 -20.17 -52.57 4.82
CA PRO A 26 -18.75 -52.32 4.64
C PRO A 26 -18.20 -51.63 5.89
N PRO A 27 -16.95 -51.94 6.27
CA PRO A 27 -16.34 -51.41 7.48
C PRO A 27 -16.36 -49.87 7.41
N VAL A 28 -17.00 -49.26 8.39
CA VAL A 28 -16.97 -47.79 8.56
C VAL A 28 -15.51 -47.40 8.85
N VAL A 29 -14.81 -46.92 7.84
CA VAL A 29 -13.47 -46.35 8.01
C VAL A 29 -13.67 -45.10 8.87
N LYS A 30 -13.32 -45.20 10.15
CA LYS A 30 -13.23 -44.02 11.04
C LYS A 30 -12.07 -43.16 10.53
N VAL A 31 -12.40 -42.18 9.68
CA VAL A 31 -11.45 -41.16 9.26
C VAL A 31 -11.11 -40.35 10.51
N ASP A 32 -9.85 -40.36 10.90
CA ASP A 32 -9.35 -39.52 11.99
C ASP A 32 -9.40 -38.06 11.50
N ALA A 33 -10.45 -37.35 11.89
CA ALA A 33 -10.70 -35.98 11.49
C ALA A 33 -9.51 -35.04 11.78
N LYS A 34 -8.71 -35.35 12.82
CA LYS A 34 -7.52 -34.60 13.18
C LYS A 34 -6.34 -34.88 12.22
N ALA A 35 -6.18 -36.13 11.81
CA ALA A 35 -5.17 -36.51 10.82
C ALA A 35 -5.52 -35.94 9.44
N ASP A 36 -6.80 -35.96 9.04
CA ASP A 36 -7.25 -35.38 7.77
C ASP A 36 -7.09 -33.86 7.74
N ALA A 37 -7.41 -33.13 8.83
CA ALA A 37 -7.18 -31.71 8.96
C ALA A 37 -5.69 -31.35 8.88
N ALA A 38 -4.80 -32.11 9.51
CA ALA A 38 -3.36 -31.92 9.44
C ALA A 38 -2.80 -32.14 8.01
N ALA A 39 -3.29 -33.20 7.33
CA ALA A 39 -2.92 -33.47 5.94
C ALA A 39 -3.35 -32.36 4.99
N ARG A 40 -4.57 -31.83 5.14
CA ARG A 40 -5.07 -30.67 4.35
C ARG A 40 -4.25 -29.41 4.59
N LEU A 41 -3.90 -29.11 5.84
CA LEU A 41 -3.06 -27.96 6.18
C LEU A 41 -1.66 -28.08 5.55
N LYS A 42 -1.05 -29.27 5.60
CA LYS A 42 0.23 -29.57 4.96
C LYS A 42 0.16 -29.39 3.44
N ALA A 43 -0.84 -29.97 2.78
CA ALA A 43 -1.05 -29.83 1.33
C ALA A 43 -1.24 -28.36 0.90
N THR A 44 -2.00 -27.59 1.69
CA THR A 44 -2.20 -26.14 1.46
C THR A 44 -0.88 -25.38 1.56
N LYS A 45 -0.06 -25.66 2.60
CA LYS A 45 1.26 -25.03 2.75
C LYS A 45 2.20 -25.37 1.60
N GLU A 46 2.24 -26.62 1.18
CA GLU A 46 3.06 -27.06 0.04
C GLU A 46 2.60 -26.40 -1.27
N ALA A 47 1.30 -26.22 -1.47
CA ALA A 47 0.77 -25.49 -2.64
C ALA A 47 1.21 -24.01 -2.64
N LYS A 48 1.16 -23.33 -1.48
CA LYS A 48 1.66 -21.96 -1.32
C LYS A 48 3.16 -21.87 -1.63
N VAL A 49 3.96 -22.81 -1.12
CA VAL A 49 5.41 -22.88 -1.38
C VAL A 49 5.68 -23.06 -2.89
N ARG A 50 4.96 -23.97 -3.57
CA ARG A 50 5.10 -24.17 -5.02
C ARG A 50 4.73 -22.92 -5.81
N ASN A 51 3.64 -22.23 -5.42
CA ASN A 51 3.24 -20.98 -6.07
C ASN A 51 4.29 -19.88 -5.88
N ALA A 52 4.77 -19.68 -4.66
CA ALA A 52 5.82 -18.70 -4.35
C ALA A 52 7.08 -18.95 -5.19
N ALA A 53 7.54 -20.22 -5.27
CA ALA A 53 8.69 -20.60 -6.09
C ALA A 53 8.44 -20.34 -7.60
N LYS A 54 7.26 -20.70 -8.12
CA LYS A 54 6.88 -20.49 -9.53
C LYS A 54 6.97 -19.02 -9.94
N VAL A 55 6.53 -18.09 -9.10
CA VAL A 55 6.56 -16.65 -9.37
C VAL A 55 7.85 -15.98 -8.89
N ARG A 56 8.80 -16.73 -8.33
CA ARG A 56 10.04 -16.26 -7.73
C ARG A 56 9.77 -15.15 -6.69
N ALA A 57 8.84 -15.42 -5.77
CA ALA A 57 8.42 -14.46 -4.76
C ALA A 57 9.59 -14.02 -3.87
N ASN A 58 9.71 -12.73 -3.63
CA ASN A 58 10.75 -12.14 -2.79
C ASN A 58 10.20 -10.98 -1.98
N GLU A 59 9.45 -11.26 -0.95
CA GLU A 59 8.79 -10.24 -0.14
C GLU A 59 9.71 -9.57 0.88
N LEU A 60 10.99 -9.97 0.90
CA LEU A 60 12.07 -9.25 1.61
C LEU A 60 12.83 -8.28 0.71
N GLY A 61 12.44 -8.15 -0.56
CA GLY A 61 13.07 -7.27 -1.54
C GLY A 61 12.71 -5.78 -1.32
N GLN A 62 13.28 -4.95 -2.19
CA GLN A 62 13.10 -3.50 -2.15
C GLN A 62 11.82 -3.07 -2.87
N ILE A 63 11.19 -2.02 -2.35
CA ILE A 63 9.98 -1.38 -2.88
C ILE A 63 10.33 0.04 -3.30
N PRO A 64 10.11 0.44 -4.58
CA PRO A 64 10.25 1.83 -4.98
C PRO A 64 9.14 2.68 -4.34
N VAL A 65 9.52 3.73 -3.62
CA VAL A 65 8.63 4.76 -3.09
C VAL A 65 8.90 6.04 -3.87
N LEU A 66 8.00 6.39 -4.77
CA LEU A 66 8.18 7.49 -5.71
C LEU A 66 7.61 8.79 -5.14
N MET A 67 8.41 9.85 -5.17
CA MET A 67 8.10 11.16 -4.61
C MET A 67 7.74 12.14 -5.73
N PHE A 68 6.47 12.49 -5.79
CA PHE A 68 5.90 13.50 -6.69
C PHE A 68 5.49 14.74 -5.90
N HIS A 69 5.42 15.89 -6.60
CA HIS A 69 4.90 17.15 -6.09
C HIS A 69 3.79 17.67 -7.03
N ARG A 70 4.09 18.60 -7.93
CA ARG A 70 3.10 19.18 -8.84
C ARG A 70 3.08 18.45 -10.18
N VAL A 71 1.87 18.34 -10.73
CA VAL A 71 1.67 17.89 -12.12
C VAL A 71 1.12 19.07 -12.90
N ILE A 72 2.00 19.81 -13.58
CA ILE A 72 1.68 21.11 -14.21
C ILE A 72 2.21 21.18 -15.65
N PRO A 73 1.51 21.87 -16.59
CA PRO A 73 1.91 21.93 -17.99
C PRO A 73 3.28 22.56 -18.24
N LYS A 74 3.71 23.49 -17.36
CA LYS A 74 4.99 24.19 -17.45
C LYS A 74 5.75 23.99 -16.14
N PRO A 75 6.61 22.95 -16.03
CA PRO A 75 7.46 22.71 -14.85
C PRO A 75 8.28 23.95 -14.47
N GLN A 76 8.31 24.29 -13.19
CA GLN A 76 9.05 25.41 -12.62
C GLN A 76 10.27 24.93 -11.82
N THR A 77 10.21 23.70 -11.34
CA THR A 77 11.28 23.04 -10.59
C THR A 77 11.54 21.65 -11.14
N THR A 78 12.64 21.04 -10.71
CA THR A 78 12.97 19.64 -11.06
C THR A 78 12.06 18.62 -10.35
N ASP A 79 11.23 19.04 -9.41
CA ASP A 79 10.27 18.17 -8.71
C ASP A 79 8.89 18.15 -9.39
N ASP A 80 8.69 19.01 -10.40
CA ASP A 80 7.45 19.06 -11.17
C ASP A 80 7.48 18.04 -12.32
N ARG A 81 6.30 17.52 -12.65
CA ARG A 81 6.07 16.71 -13.85
C ARG A 81 5.04 17.39 -14.76
N THR A 82 5.20 17.27 -16.05
CA THR A 82 4.07 17.58 -16.94
C THR A 82 3.02 16.47 -16.87
N PRO A 83 1.73 16.74 -17.23
CA PRO A 83 0.72 15.69 -17.33
C PRO A 83 1.14 14.52 -18.22
N GLN A 84 1.85 14.81 -19.32
CA GLN A 84 2.36 13.80 -20.25
C GLN A 84 3.47 12.94 -19.64
N GLN A 85 4.44 13.57 -18.97
CA GLN A 85 5.52 12.84 -18.27
C GLN A 85 4.95 11.97 -17.15
N PHE A 86 4.06 12.52 -16.31
CA PHE A 86 3.42 11.76 -15.24
C PHE A 86 2.65 10.56 -15.77
N ARG A 87 1.88 10.73 -16.85
CA ARG A 87 1.20 9.63 -17.53
C ARG A 87 2.18 8.56 -18.00
N ALA A 88 3.28 8.96 -18.63
CA ALA A 88 4.31 8.03 -19.11
C ALA A 88 4.97 7.24 -17.96
N ASP A 89 5.24 7.92 -16.82
CA ASP A 89 5.76 7.27 -15.61
C ASP A 89 4.80 6.17 -15.11
N LEU A 90 3.49 6.46 -15.03
CA LEU A 90 2.49 5.51 -14.58
C LEU A 90 2.29 4.34 -15.56
N GLU A 91 2.26 4.63 -16.85
CA GLU A 91 2.15 3.59 -17.89
C GLU A 91 3.36 2.66 -17.89
N ARG A 92 4.57 3.20 -17.66
CA ARG A 92 5.78 2.41 -17.47
C ARG A 92 5.61 1.44 -16.30
N LEU A 93 5.17 1.94 -15.15
CA LEU A 93 4.94 1.11 -13.96
C LEU A 93 3.93 -0.01 -14.24
N ALA A 94 2.81 0.30 -14.90
CA ALA A 94 1.80 -0.68 -15.27
C ALA A 94 2.35 -1.77 -16.22
N LYS A 95 3.10 -1.38 -17.25
CA LYS A 95 3.75 -2.30 -18.22
C LYS A 95 4.83 -3.18 -17.57
N GLU A 96 5.51 -2.68 -16.54
CA GLU A 96 6.55 -3.41 -15.80
C GLU A 96 6.00 -4.19 -14.60
N ASN A 97 4.67 -4.42 -14.54
CA ASN A 97 3.99 -5.19 -13.51
C ASN A 97 4.06 -4.60 -12.09
N TYR A 98 4.28 -3.29 -11.95
CA TYR A 98 4.12 -2.62 -10.69
C TYR A 98 2.64 -2.34 -10.39
N VAL A 99 2.24 -2.58 -9.14
CA VAL A 99 0.89 -2.31 -8.64
C VAL A 99 0.99 -1.29 -7.52
N PRO A 100 0.33 -0.13 -7.64
CA PRO A 100 0.34 0.87 -6.58
C PRO A 100 -0.30 0.39 -5.28
N ILE A 101 0.38 0.70 -4.18
CA ILE A 101 -0.10 0.56 -2.81
C ILE A 101 0.07 1.89 -2.08
N THR A 102 -0.62 2.08 -0.96
CA THR A 102 -0.42 3.26 -0.11
C THR A 102 0.79 3.12 0.81
N ALA A 103 1.30 4.24 1.33
CA ALA A 103 2.33 4.23 2.35
C ALA A 103 1.88 3.50 3.62
N ALA A 104 0.61 3.65 4.01
CA ALA A 104 0.02 2.93 5.14
C ALA A 104 -0.02 1.42 4.92
N GLU A 105 -0.39 0.94 3.73
CA GLU A 105 -0.33 -0.48 3.38
C GLU A 105 1.10 -1.00 3.48
N MET A 106 2.08 -0.25 2.96
CA MET A 106 3.49 -0.62 3.07
C MET A 106 3.95 -0.74 4.52
N VAL A 107 3.84 0.33 5.33
CA VAL A 107 4.40 0.33 6.69
C VAL A 107 3.69 -0.62 7.66
N THR A 108 2.46 -1.01 7.36
CA THR A 108 1.68 -1.99 8.13
C THR A 108 1.89 -3.43 7.68
N GLY A 109 2.59 -3.64 6.56
CA GLY A 109 2.77 -4.96 5.96
C GLY A 109 1.50 -5.55 5.31
N LYS A 110 0.48 -4.73 5.06
CA LYS A 110 -0.76 -5.14 4.37
C LYS A 110 -0.61 -4.95 2.87
N ILE A 111 0.37 -5.63 2.29
CA ILE A 111 0.74 -5.51 0.88
C ILE A 111 -0.06 -6.54 0.07
N ASP A 112 -1.28 -6.15 -0.35
CA ASP A 112 -2.15 -6.95 -1.18
C ASP A 112 -1.84 -6.69 -2.67
N VAL A 113 -0.90 -7.45 -3.23
CA VAL A 113 -0.46 -7.36 -4.63
C VAL A 113 -0.51 -8.75 -5.26
N PRO A 114 -1.06 -8.91 -6.47
CA PRO A 114 -1.16 -10.23 -7.12
C PRO A 114 0.18 -10.95 -7.27
N ALA A 115 0.14 -12.27 -7.30
CA ALA A 115 1.33 -13.11 -7.45
C ALA A 115 2.17 -12.73 -8.67
N GLY A 116 3.48 -12.62 -8.50
CA GLY A 116 4.44 -12.24 -9.53
C GLY A 116 4.47 -10.73 -9.87
N LYS A 117 3.61 -9.92 -9.26
CA LYS A 117 3.62 -8.46 -9.40
C LYS A 117 4.48 -7.80 -8.31
N HIS A 118 4.76 -6.50 -8.49
CA HIS A 118 5.65 -5.72 -7.64
C HIS A 118 4.90 -4.53 -7.04
N PRO A 119 4.96 -4.28 -5.72
CA PRO A 119 4.40 -3.07 -5.16
C PRO A 119 5.23 -1.84 -5.55
N VAL A 120 4.54 -0.71 -5.71
CA VAL A 120 5.12 0.62 -5.79
C VAL A 120 4.30 1.56 -4.92
N VAL A 121 4.95 2.47 -4.19
CA VAL A 121 4.24 3.51 -3.43
C VAL A 121 4.36 4.82 -4.20
N LEU A 122 3.23 5.38 -4.60
CA LEU A 122 3.16 6.72 -5.20
C LEU A 122 2.85 7.72 -4.09
N THR A 123 3.72 8.69 -3.88
CA THR A 123 3.53 9.72 -2.84
C THR A 123 3.52 11.11 -3.46
N PHE A 124 2.62 11.96 -2.96
CA PHE A 124 2.51 13.35 -3.38
C PHE A 124 2.67 14.26 -2.16
N ASP A 125 3.61 15.19 -2.21
CA ASP A 125 3.84 16.15 -1.14
C ASP A 125 3.14 17.50 -1.43
N ASP A 126 2.97 18.36 -0.41
CA ASP A 126 2.55 19.77 -0.45
C ASP A 126 1.08 20.04 -0.76
N SER A 127 0.25 19.05 -1.03
CA SER A 127 -1.18 19.22 -1.33
C SER A 127 -1.49 20.29 -2.37
N SER A 128 -0.80 20.27 -3.51
CA SER A 128 -1.03 21.20 -4.62
C SER A 128 -2.41 20.96 -5.29
N PRO A 129 -3.11 22.02 -5.76
CA PRO A 129 -4.33 21.88 -6.58
C PRO A 129 -4.14 21.00 -7.83
N SER A 130 -2.93 20.93 -8.38
CA SER A 130 -2.62 20.07 -9.53
C SER A 130 -2.67 18.57 -9.23
N GLN A 131 -2.66 18.19 -7.96
CA GLN A 131 -2.81 16.80 -7.52
C GLN A 131 -4.29 16.41 -7.52
N LEU A 132 -5.14 17.26 -6.94
CA LEU A 132 -6.59 17.10 -6.87
C LEU A 132 -7.30 18.43 -6.97
N THR A 133 -8.11 18.62 -7.99
CA THR A 133 -9.16 19.64 -8.08
C THR A 133 -10.43 18.95 -8.57
N LEU A 134 -11.53 19.14 -7.85
CA LEU A 134 -12.85 18.62 -8.22
C LEU A 134 -13.65 19.68 -8.94
N ASN A 135 -14.40 19.29 -9.97
CA ASN A 135 -15.40 20.15 -10.59
C ASN A 135 -16.69 20.22 -9.73
N ALA A 136 -17.67 20.98 -10.16
CA ALA A 136 -18.92 21.20 -9.42
C ALA A 136 -19.73 19.91 -9.11
N VAL A 137 -19.49 18.82 -9.85
CA VAL A 137 -20.17 17.53 -9.65
C VAL A 137 -19.24 16.49 -8.96
N GLY A 138 -18.13 16.94 -8.37
CA GLY A 138 -17.24 16.08 -7.60
C GLY A 138 -16.31 15.16 -8.43
N VAL A 139 -16.13 15.43 -9.72
CA VAL A 139 -15.24 14.69 -10.60
C VAL A 139 -13.88 15.38 -10.67
N PRO A 140 -12.73 14.63 -10.56
CA PRO A 140 -11.41 15.23 -10.73
C PRO A 140 -11.26 15.92 -12.09
N GLN A 141 -10.72 17.14 -12.07
CA GLN A 141 -10.45 17.88 -13.28
C GLN A 141 -9.38 17.19 -14.13
N LYS A 142 -9.52 17.27 -15.43
CA LYS A 142 -8.55 16.76 -16.40
C LYS A 142 -7.14 17.28 -16.09
N ASP A 143 -6.15 16.44 -16.36
CA ASP A 143 -4.72 16.71 -16.16
C ASP A 143 -4.28 16.89 -14.68
N THR A 144 -5.17 16.71 -13.70
CA THR A 144 -4.75 16.52 -12.30
C THR A 144 -4.14 15.12 -12.11
N ALA A 145 -3.26 14.97 -11.10
CA ALA A 145 -2.62 13.69 -10.82
C ALA A 145 -3.65 12.56 -10.64
N VAL A 146 -4.71 12.81 -9.87
CA VAL A 146 -5.77 11.81 -9.62
C VAL A 146 -6.52 11.44 -10.91
N ALA A 147 -6.85 12.42 -11.78
CA ALA A 147 -7.52 12.15 -13.04
C ALA A 147 -6.66 11.25 -13.93
N ILE A 148 -5.37 11.57 -14.09
CA ILE A 148 -4.42 10.78 -14.88
C ILE A 148 -4.26 9.36 -14.32
N MET A 149 -4.17 9.20 -12.98
CA MET A 149 -4.10 7.87 -12.35
C MET A 149 -5.33 7.02 -12.69
N ARG A 150 -6.53 7.60 -12.66
CA ARG A 150 -7.78 6.91 -13.02
C ARG A 150 -7.83 6.52 -14.50
N GLU A 151 -7.37 7.40 -15.38
CA GLU A 151 -7.27 7.11 -16.82
C GLU A 151 -6.30 5.95 -17.11
N VAL A 152 -5.13 5.93 -16.44
CA VAL A 152 -4.18 4.82 -16.55
C VAL A 152 -4.78 3.53 -16.00
N ALA A 153 -5.48 3.57 -14.86
CA ALA A 153 -6.15 2.40 -14.31
C ALA A 153 -7.22 1.83 -15.25
N ALA A 154 -7.96 2.68 -15.94
CA ALA A 154 -8.95 2.24 -16.95
C ALA A 154 -8.28 1.56 -18.16
N LYS A 155 -7.06 1.96 -18.51
CA LYS A 155 -6.29 1.41 -19.65
C LYS A 155 -5.58 0.10 -19.31
N TYR A 156 -5.17 -0.11 -18.04
CA TYR A 156 -4.38 -1.26 -17.63
C TYR A 156 -5.13 -2.10 -16.58
N PRO A 157 -5.87 -3.15 -16.97
CA PRO A 157 -6.62 -4.00 -16.02
C PRO A 157 -5.75 -4.56 -14.91
N GLY A 158 -6.24 -4.46 -13.67
CA GLY A 158 -5.51 -4.89 -12.48
C GLY A 158 -4.51 -3.88 -11.92
N TRP A 159 -4.24 -2.77 -12.63
CA TRP A 159 -3.52 -1.63 -12.06
C TRP A 159 -4.49 -0.76 -11.27
N ARG A 160 -4.19 -0.51 -9.99
CA ARG A 160 -5.10 0.20 -9.08
C ARG A 160 -4.65 1.66 -8.92
N PRO A 161 -5.55 2.66 -8.99
CA PRO A 161 -5.21 4.07 -8.79
C PRO A 161 -5.09 4.36 -7.30
N LYS A 162 -4.00 3.91 -6.66
CA LYS A 162 -3.68 4.16 -5.25
C LYS A 162 -2.47 5.05 -5.12
N ALA A 163 -2.51 5.99 -4.16
CA ALA A 163 -1.40 6.85 -3.78
C ALA A 163 -1.59 7.36 -2.35
N THR A 164 -0.54 7.97 -1.80
CA THR A 164 -0.55 8.67 -0.53
C THR A 164 -0.32 10.15 -0.76
N PHE A 165 -1.23 10.98 -0.28
CA PHE A 165 -1.12 12.44 -0.30
C PHE A 165 -0.68 12.94 1.06
N PHE A 166 0.56 13.40 1.15
CA PHE A 166 1.13 14.04 2.32
C PHE A 166 0.75 15.52 2.31
N VAL A 167 -0.22 15.88 3.15
CA VAL A 167 -0.84 17.20 3.09
C VAL A 167 -0.31 18.15 4.15
N THR A 168 -0.21 19.42 3.77
CA THR A 168 0.04 20.57 4.63
C THR A 168 -1.26 21.29 4.95
N ARG A 169 -1.20 22.48 5.60
CA ARG A 169 -2.39 23.30 5.85
C ARG A 169 -3.08 23.80 4.59
N ASP A 170 -2.37 23.88 3.46
CA ASP A 170 -2.86 24.46 2.20
C ASP A 170 -3.68 23.48 1.36
N LEU A 171 -4.40 22.59 1.99
CA LEU A 171 -5.22 21.48 1.49
C LEU A 171 -5.76 21.69 0.05
N PHE A 172 -4.92 21.39 -0.96
CA PHE A 172 -5.24 21.51 -2.40
C PHE A 172 -5.72 22.91 -2.83
N GLY A 173 -5.25 23.97 -2.13
CA GLY A 173 -5.68 25.35 -2.38
C GLY A 173 -7.14 25.64 -2.00
N LYS A 174 -7.72 24.85 -1.11
CA LYS A 174 -9.09 25.04 -0.63
C LYS A 174 -9.11 25.94 0.60
N HIS A 175 -10.02 26.91 0.59
CA HIS A 175 -10.07 27.97 1.60
C HIS A 175 -11.16 27.76 2.65
N THR A 176 -12.27 27.10 2.28
CA THR A 176 -13.35 26.80 3.23
C THR A 176 -13.19 25.41 3.83
N ARG A 177 -13.71 25.22 5.06
CA ARG A 177 -13.68 23.94 5.75
C ARG A 177 -14.44 22.86 4.97
N GLU A 178 -15.52 23.24 4.32
CA GLU A 178 -16.38 22.36 3.52
C GLU A 178 -15.64 21.83 2.29
N GLU A 179 -14.98 22.73 1.53
CA GLU A 179 -14.17 22.32 0.37
C GLU A 179 -12.97 21.44 0.77
N GLN A 180 -12.33 21.78 1.90
CA GLN A 180 -11.23 20.97 2.45
C GLN A 180 -11.71 19.59 2.84
N ALA A 181 -12.85 19.49 3.55
CA ALA A 181 -13.45 18.21 3.92
C ALA A 181 -13.85 17.40 2.67
N GLN A 182 -14.47 18.04 1.67
CA GLN A 182 -14.84 17.40 0.42
C GLN A 182 -13.63 16.76 -0.27
N ALA A 183 -12.51 17.49 -0.36
CA ALA A 183 -11.29 17.00 -0.99
C ALA A 183 -10.71 15.78 -0.24
N LEU A 184 -10.59 15.84 1.10
CA LEU A 184 -10.04 14.75 1.90
C LEU A 184 -10.96 13.52 1.93
N LEU A 185 -12.27 13.72 2.05
CA LEU A 185 -13.26 12.64 1.99
C LEU A 185 -13.25 11.98 0.62
N TRP A 186 -13.20 12.78 -0.44
CA TRP A 186 -13.12 12.25 -1.81
C TRP A 186 -11.93 11.34 -1.99
N LEU A 187 -10.72 11.75 -1.54
CA LEU A 187 -9.51 10.91 -1.60
C LEU A 187 -9.71 9.60 -0.85
N LYS A 188 -10.16 9.68 0.40
CA LYS A 188 -10.42 8.51 1.26
C LYS A 188 -11.41 7.55 0.61
N ASP A 189 -12.56 8.05 0.15
CA ASP A 189 -13.64 7.22 -0.40
C ASP A 189 -13.27 6.57 -1.75
N ASN A 190 -12.26 7.13 -2.44
CA ASN A 190 -11.69 6.55 -3.66
C ASN A 190 -10.41 5.73 -3.41
N GLY A 191 -10.10 5.36 -2.15
CA GLY A 191 -9.02 4.45 -1.81
C GLY A 191 -7.62 5.05 -1.79
N PHE A 192 -7.51 6.38 -1.78
CA PHE A 192 -6.25 7.09 -1.56
C PHE A 192 -6.00 7.32 -0.07
N GLU A 193 -4.74 7.36 0.34
CA GLU A 193 -4.35 7.72 1.69
C GLU A 193 -4.12 9.22 1.79
N VAL A 194 -4.70 9.85 2.82
CA VAL A 194 -4.36 11.20 3.26
C VAL A 194 -3.43 11.08 4.47
N ALA A 195 -2.25 11.68 4.39
CA ALA A 195 -1.19 11.54 5.35
C ALA A 195 -0.56 12.90 5.72
N ASN A 196 0.32 12.91 6.70
CA ASN A 196 0.84 14.10 7.32
C ASN A 196 2.09 14.65 6.60
N HIS A 197 2.14 15.97 6.33
CA HIS A 197 3.35 16.65 5.83
C HIS A 197 3.76 17.86 6.68
N THR A 198 3.41 17.87 7.94
CA THR A 198 3.48 19.01 8.86
C THR A 198 2.55 20.16 8.45
N ARG A 199 2.30 21.09 9.37
CA ARG A 199 1.40 22.24 9.10
C ARG A 199 1.99 23.23 8.10
N ASP A 200 3.20 23.71 8.39
CA ASP A 200 3.82 24.84 7.70
C ASP A 200 5.04 24.45 6.86
N HIS A 201 5.24 23.15 6.59
CA HIS A 201 6.37 22.63 5.83
C HIS A 201 7.73 23.09 6.38
N LEU A 202 7.90 23.12 7.72
CA LEU A 202 9.14 23.55 8.35
C LEU A 202 10.18 22.43 8.40
N ASN A 203 11.46 22.82 8.32
CA ASN A 203 12.56 21.90 8.59
C ASN A 203 12.57 21.52 10.08
N LEU A 204 12.31 20.25 10.40
CA LEU A 204 12.16 19.80 11.77
C LEU A 204 13.46 19.64 12.56
N ARG A 205 14.62 19.66 11.90
CA ARG A 205 15.94 19.36 12.50
C ARG A 205 16.32 20.29 13.64
N GLY A 206 16.01 21.57 13.52
CA GLY A 206 16.36 22.60 14.49
C GLY A 206 15.28 22.91 15.52
N LEU A 207 14.11 22.23 15.44
CA LEU A 207 12.97 22.53 16.30
C LEU A 207 13.05 21.80 17.65
N THR A 208 12.46 22.42 18.68
CA THR A 208 12.23 21.74 19.98
C THR A 208 11.17 20.65 19.84
N GLN A 209 11.03 19.79 20.86
CA GLN A 209 10.00 18.75 20.83
C GLN A 209 8.59 19.34 20.72
N GLU A 210 8.31 20.40 21.46
CA GLU A 210 7.02 21.09 21.47
C GLU A 210 6.68 21.68 20.10
N GLN A 211 7.66 22.27 19.44
CA GLN A 211 7.50 22.81 18.07
C GLN A 211 7.26 21.70 17.05
N VAL A 212 7.98 20.57 17.16
CA VAL A 212 7.77 19.40 16.30
C VAL A 212 6.37 18.83 16.52
N GLU A 213 5.96 18.66 17.79
CA GLU A 213 4.61 18.16 18.13
C GLU A 213 3.50 19.11 17.66
N GLU A 214 3.72 20.43 17.70
CA GLU A 214 2.78 21.42 17.17
C GLU A 214 2.64 21.29 15.64
N GLN A 215 3.74 21.24 14.91
CA GLN A 215 3.75 21.13 13.44
C GLN A 215 3.06 19.85 12.96
N ILE A 216 3.36 18.73 13.58
CA ILE A 216 2.80 17.43 13.20
C ILE A 216 1.38 17.25 13.74
N GLY A 217 1.18 17.59 15.02
CA GLY A 217 -0.10 17.39 15.71
C GLY A 217 -1.23 18.26 15.17
N SER A 218 -0.92 19.49 14.76
CA SER A 218 -1.90 20.42 14.19
C SER A 218 -2.52 19.83 12.92
N ILE A 219 -1.70 19.42 11.93
CA ILE A 219 -2.25 18.86 10.69
C ILE A 219 -2.86 17.45 10.92
N ALA A 220 -2.35 16.67 11.87
CA ALA A 220 -2.99 15.40 12.22
C ALA A 220 -4.41 15.58 12.73
N LYS A 221 -4.65 16.59 13.59
CA LYS A 221 -6.00 16.96 14.04
C LYS A 221 -6.88 17.48 12.91
N THR A 222 -6.32 18.28 12.00
CA THR A 222 -7.04 18.79 10.84
C THR A 222 -7.51 17.64 9.95
N ILE A 223 -6.63 16.69 9.59
CA ILE A 223 -6.97 15.52 8.80
C ILE A 223 -8.07 14.71 9.50
N ASP A 224 -7.90 14.40 10.79
CA ASP A 224 -8.89 13.62 11.56
C ASP A 224 -10.26 14.30 11.60
N SER A 225 -10.28 15.62 11.83
CA SER A 225 -11.54 16.40 11.91
C SER A 225 -12.27 16.57 10.58
N LEU A 226 -11.57 16.50 9.45
CA LEU A 226 -12.13 16.68 8.11
C LEU A 226 -12.44 15.37 7.39
N SER A 227 -11.66 14.32 7.62
CA SER A 227 -11.80 13.03 6.94
C SER A 227 -12.24 11.88 7.85
N TYR A 228 -12.37 12.13 9.15
CA TYR A 228 -12.65 11.10 10.17
C TYR A 228 -11.64 9.93 10.12
N THR A 229 -10.37 10.25 9.79
CA THR A 229 -9.30 9.25 9.65
C THR A 229 -8.01 9.83 10.22
N LYS A 230 -7.39 9.09 11.14
CA LYS A 230 -6.08 9.47 11.69
C LYS A 230 -4.98 9.14 10.68
N PRO A 231 -4.08 10.06 10.36
CA PRO A 231 -2.98 9.79 9.44
C PRO A 231 -2.06 8.69 10.00
N VAL A 232 -1.76 7.70 9.17
CA VAL A 232 -0.92 6.54 9.52
C VAL A 232 0.56 6.83 9.29
N THR A 233 0.86 7.68 8.31
CA THR A 233 2.22 7.99 7.87
C THR A 233 2.49 9.48 7.84
N ILE A 234 3.78 9.83 7.83
CA ILE A 234 4.26 11.20 7.68
C ILE A 234 5.40 11.25 6.66
N SER A 235 5.41 12.26 5.80
CA SER A 235 6.58 12.69 5.04
C SER A 235 7.23 13.88 5.74
N LEU A 236 8.55 13.83 5.89
CA LEU A 236 9.30 14.88 6.56
C LEU A 236 9.73 15.94 5.53
N PRO A 237 9.36 17.22 5.71
CA PRO A 237 9.81 18.31 4.84
C PRO A 237 11.34 18.30 4.67
N TYR A 238 11.80 18.42 3.42
CA TYR A 238 13.24 18.36 3.05
C TYR A 238 13.91 17.03 3.42
N GLY A 239 13.18 15.99 3.80
CA GLY A 239 13.72 14.76 4.36
C GLY A 239 14.41 14.95 5.72
N SER A 240 14.19 16.08 6.39
CA SER A 240 14.91 16.47 7.60
C SER A 240 14.25 15.90 8.86
N GLN A 241 14.92 14.92 9.46
CA GLN A 241 14.47 14.32 10.71
C GLN A 241 14.64 15.29 11.91
N PRO A 242 13.72 15.30 12.88
CA PRO A 242 13.89 16.01 14.13
C PRO A 242 15.05 15.43 14.94
N LYS A 243 15.53 16.17 15.96
CA LYS A 243 16.66 15.77 16.80
C LYS A 243 16.51 14.35 17.38
N LYS A 244 15.32 13.98 17.80
CA LYS A 244 14.97 12.58 18.13
C LYS A 244 13.98 12.09 17.08
N LYS A 245 14.39 11.09 16.30
CA LYS A 245 13.61 10.56 15.17
C LYS A 245 12.19 10.12 15.58
N ASP A 246 12.03 9.56 16.78
CA ASP A 246 10.74 9.11 17.30
C ASP A 246 9.72 10.24 17.48
N TRP A 247 10.13 11.50 17.56
CA TRP A 247 9.20 12.63 17.60
C TRP A 247 8.35 12.73 16.34
N ALA A 248 8.85 12.26 15.20
CA ALA A 248 8.07 12.20 13.97
C ALA A 248 6.96 11.13 14.02
N LEU A 249 7.17 10.06 14.81
CA LEU A 249 6.23 8.94 14.89
C LEU A 249 5.25 9.06 16.06
N ARG A 250 5.65 9.71 17.18
CA ARG A 250 4.88 9.72 18.42
C ARG A 250 4.88 11.09 19.04
N GLY A 251 3.69 11.63 19.25
CA GLY A 251 3.41 12.88 19.97
C GLY A 251 2.08 12.78 20.69
N LYS A 252 1.67 13.85 21.36
CA LYS A 252 0.41 13.91 22.12
C LYS A 252 -0.83 13.66 21.24
N ALA A 253 -0.80 14.17 19.99
CA ALA A 253 -1.94 14.17 19.08
C ALA A 253 -1.82 13.18 17.90
N TYR A 254 -0.73 12.42 17.78
CA TYR A 254 -0.50 11.52 16.64
C TYR A 254 0.28 10.27 17.02
N ARG A 255 0.14 9.24 16.17
CA ARG A 255 0.83 7.95 16.25
C ARG A 255 1.05 7.43 14.83
N HIS A 256 2.11 7.92 14.17
CA HIS A 256 2.48 7.42 12.85
C HIS A 256 3.21 6.07 12.94
N LYS A 257 3.10 5.27 11.90
CA LYS A 257 3.77 3.97 11.77
C LYS A 257 4.99 4.03 10.85
N GLY A 258 5.16 5.12 10.11
CA GLY A 258 6.30 5.35 9.24
C GLY A 258 6.51 6.81 8.91
N ALA A 259 7.80 7.23 8.91
CA ALA A 259 8.26 8.55 8.49
C ALA A 259 9.09 8.43 7.22
N PHE A 260 8.65 9.09 6.15
CA PHE A 260 9.27 9.08 4.84
C PHE A 260 10.20 10.27 4.67
N LEU A 261 11.38 10.00 4.11
CA LEU A 261 12.40 11.01 3.82
C LEU A 261 12.31 11.47 2.36
N ALA A 262 12.96 12.58 2.03
CA ALA A 262 13.42 12.82 0.67
C ALA A 262 14.73 12.05 0.51
N GLY A 263 14.81 11.12 -0.44
CA GLY A 263 15.96 10.22 -0.50
C GLY A 263 16.28 9.76 -1.89
N TYR A 264 17.18 8.78 -1.98
CA TYR A 264 17.85 8.43 -3.23
C TYR A 264 17.80 6.94 -3.55
N THR A 265 17.08 6.13 -2.75
CA THR A 265 17.10 4.67 -2.91
C THR A 265 15.71 4.08 -2.77
N PRO A 266 15.44 2.89 -3.35
CA PRO A 266 14.28 2.11 -3.00
C PRO A 266 14.28 1.75 -1.51
N ALA A 267 13.09 1.65 -0.91
CA ALA A 267 12.94 1.30 0.49
C ALA A 267 13.02 -0.21 0.70
N PRO A 268 13.64 -0.69 1.81
CA PRO A 268 13.49 -2.08 2.23
C PRO A 268 12.02 -2.42 2.48
N ALA A 269 11.61 -3.67 2.20
CA ALA A 269 10.28 -4.13 2.57
C ALA A 269 10.07 -4.08 4.10
N PRO A 270 8.83 -3.86 4.58
CA PRO A 270 8.54 -3.78 6.02
C PRO A 270 8.86 -5.09 6.77
N PHE A 271 8.92 -6.19 6.06
CA PHE A 271 9.26 -7.52 6.55
C PHE A 271 10.78 -7.73 6.76
N SER A 272 11.61 -6.88 6.15
CA SER A 272 13.07 -6.97 6.24
C SER A 272 13.61 -6.38 7.54
N LYS A 273 14.67 -6.97 8.10
CA LYS A 273 15.42 -6.44 9.26
C LYS A 273 15.99 -5.04 9.01
N SER A 274 16.28 -4.69 7.76
CA SER A 274 16.83 -3.38 7.37
C SER A 274 15.77 -2.28 7.30
N PHE A 275 14.47 -2.59 7.49
CA PHE A 275 13.43 -1.58 7.48
C PHE A 275 13.46 -0.73 8.75
N ASP A 276 13.72 0.58 8.58
CA ASP A 276 13.65 1.58 9.64
C ASP A 276 12.39 2.45 9.45
N PRO A 277 11.37 2.31 10.30
CA PRO A 277 10.15 3.10 10.20
C PRO A 277 10.36 4.58 10.50
N THR A 278 11.49 4.97 11.11
CA THR A 278 11.80 6.38 11.41
C THR A 278 12.44 7.11 10.24
N GLY A 279 12.83 6.39 9.17
CA GLY A 279 13.58 6.98 8.07
C GLY A 279 13.43 6.20 6.76
N ILE A 280 12.21 6.05 6.24
CA ILE A 280 11.91 5.32 5.02
C ILE A 280 12.36 6.16 3.81
N PRO A 281 13.32 5.69 2.99
CA PRO A 281 13.79 6.44 1.83
C PRO A 281 12.73 6.50 0.74
N ARG A 282 12.77 7.57 -0.05
CA ARG A 282 11.98 7.74 -1.27
C ARG A 282 12.88 8.02 -2.45
N ILE A 283 12.34 7.93 -3.65
CA ILE A 283 13.05 8.18 -4.91
C ILE A 283 12.42 9.40 -5.57
N LYS A 284 13.24 10.40 -5.91
CA LYS A 284 12.83 11.54 -6.73
C LYS A 284 12.43 11.05 -8.13
N VAL A 285 11.30 11.54 -8.64
CA VAL A 285 10.84 11.15 -9.98
C VAL A 285 11.44 12.07 -11.02
N MET A 286 12.33 11.52 -11.81
CA MET A 286 13.05 12.25 -12.85
C MET A 286 13.68 11.28 -13.86
N GLU A 287 13.90 11.77 -15.08
CA GLU A 287 14.64 11.09 -16.13
C GLU A 287 16.12 10.94 -15.76
N LYS A 288 16.83 10.04 -16.46
CA LYS A 288 18.27 9.83 -16.32
C LYS A 288 19.08 10.99 -16.87
N LYS A 289 19.13 12.11 -16.14
CA LYS A 289 19.92 13.30 -16.50
C LYS A 289 20.71 13.80 -15.30
N GLY A 290 21.97 14.23 -15.51
CA GLY A 290 22.82 14.72 -14.43
C GLY A 290 22.89 13.72 -13.28
N ASP A 291 22.74 14.18 -12.04
CA ASP A 291 22.77 13.33 -10.84
C ASP A 291 21.68 12.26 -10.83
N CYS A 292 20.56 12.50 -11.53
CA CYS A 292 19.49 11.54 -11.69
C CYS A 292 19.80 10.36 -12.62
N ALA A 293 20.95 10.36 -13.28
CA ALA A 293 21.41 9.20 -14.05
C ALA A 293 21.60 7.94 -13.19
N GLN A 294 21.80 8.10 -11.87
CA GLN A 294 22.01 7.01 -10.92
C GLN A 294 20.99 6.93 -9.78
N PHE A 295 20.37 8.05 -9.37
CA PHE A 295 19.66 8.14 -8.10
C PHE A 295 18.17 8.44 -8.21
N CYS A 296 17.62 8.63 -9.42
CA CYS A 296 16.21 8.94 -9.61
C CYS A 296 15.41 7.75 -10.17
N SER A 297 14.11 7.96 -10.37
CA SER A 297 13.14 6.87 -10.62
C SER A 297 13.47 6.00 -11.82
N GLU A 298 13.84 6.59 -12.98
CA GLU A 298 14.17 5.79 -14.16
C GLU A 298 15.38 4.89 -13.93
N ALA A 299 16.44 5.43 -13.28
CA ALA A 299 17.65 4.66 -12.98
C ALA A 299 17.36 3.48 -12.04
N TRP A 300 16.60 3.72 -10.97
CA TRP A 300 16.26 2.68 -10.00
C TRP A 300 15.29 1.64 -10.55
N LEU A 301 14.29 2.03 -11.34
CA LEU A 301 13.38 1.07 -11.98
C LEU A 301 14.14 0.16 -12.95
N ASP A 302 15.07 0.72 -13.75
CA ASP A 302 15.93 -0.09 -14.62
C ASP A 302 16.84 -1.03 -13.81
N TRP A 303 17.41 -0.54 -12.71
CA TRP A 303 18.26 -1.35 -11.86
C TRP A 303 17.49 -2.49 -11.20
N LEU A 304 16.31 -2.24 -10.64
CA LEU A 304 15.45 -3.26 -10.06
C LEU A 304 14.98 -4.29 -11.10
N LYS A 305 14.76 -3.88 -12.34
CA LYS A 305 14.44 -4.78 -13.45
C LYS A 305 15.60 -5.71 -13.78
N LYS A 306 16.84 -5.19 -13.79
CA LYS A 306 18.07 -5.96 -14.03
C LYS A 306 18.47 -6.84 -12.83
N ASN A 307 18.03 -6.50 -11.63
CA ASN A 307 18.36 -7.18 -10.37
C ASN A 307 17.08 -7.70 -9.68
N PRO A 308 16.38 -8.69 -10.26
CA PRO A 308 15.09 -9.16 -9.75
C PRO A 308 15.18 -9.73 -8.33
N ASP A 309 16.33 -10.26 -7.91
CA ASP A 309 16.57 -10.75 -6.55
C ASP A 309 16.64 -9.65 -5.50
N MET A 310 16.76 -8.39 -5.91
CA MET A 310 16.70 -7.24 -5.01
C MET A 310 15.29 -6.62 -4.96
N ARG A 311 14.46 -6.88 -5.95
CA ARG A 311 13.10 -6.32 -6.06
C ARG A 311 12.10 -7.14 -5.26
N TYR A 312 11.16 -6.46 -4.60
CA TYR A 312 9.99 -7.13 -4.04
C TYR A 312 9.16 -7.78 -5.15
N THR A 313 8.82 -9.05 -4.98
CA THR A 313 7.89 -9.80 -5.84
C THR A 313 6.91 -10.54 -4.95
N SER A 314 5.61 -10.29 -5.11
CA SER A 314 4.56 -10.87 -4.29
C SER A 314 4.30 -12.35 -4.63
N ASP A 315 3.93 -13.13 -3.62
CA ASP A 315 3.36 -14.47 -3.78
C ASP A 315 1.83 -14.47 -3.99
N GLY A 316 1.19 -13.30 -3.80
CA GLY A 316 -0.25 -13.09 -3.96
C GLY A 316 -1.09 -13.37 -2.71
N ASP A 317 -0.48 -13.66 -1.56
CA ASP A 317 -1.18 -13.93 -0.31
C ASP A 317 -0.73 -12.95 0.80
N VAL A 318 -1.58 -12.01 1.16
CA VAL A 318 -1.33 -10.99 2.20
C VAL A 318 -1.03 -11.60 3.60
N ASN A 319 -1.33 -12.87 3.81
CA ASN A 319 -1.11 -13.58 5.07
C ASN A 319 0.18 -14.41 5.09
N THR A 320 1.02 -14.29 4.07
CA THR A 320 2.34 -14.91 3.99
C THR A 320 3.42 -13.90 3.71
N VAL A 321 4.65 -14.24 4.03
CA VAL A 321 5.86 -13.52 3.60
C VAL A 321 6.76 -14.55 2.93
N ALA A 322 6.71 -14.59 1.61
CA ALA A 322 7.41 -15.57 0.79
C ALA A 322 8.78 -15.06 0.35
N TYR A 323 9.79 -15.92 0.43
CA TYR A 323 11.17 -15.59 0.05
C TYR A 323 12.02 -16.85 -0.18
N PRO A 324 13.11 -16.78 -0.99
CA PRO A 324 14.08 -17.86 -1.12
C PRO A 324 14.72 -18.21 0.23
N LYS A 325 14.92 -19.50 0.54
CA LYS A 325 15.42 -19.98 1.86
C LYS A 325 16.67 -19.26 2.34
N PHE A 326 17.60 -18.92 1.47
CA PHE A 326 18.84 -18.24 1.85
C PHE A 326 18.61 -16.82 2.40
N LYS A 327 17.44 -16.22 2.18
CA LYS A 327 17.04 -14.91 2.72
C LYS A 327 16.41 -14.97 4.11
N ALA A 328 16.19 -16.15 4.68
CA ALA A 328 15.60 -16.31 6.02
C ALA A 328 16.28 -15.48 7.13
N PRO A 329 17.62 -15.29 7.15
CA PRO A 329 18.28 -14.44 8.14
C PRO A 329 17.86 -12.96 8.11
N TYR A 330 17.29 -12.49 7.00
CA TYR A 330 16.87 -11.09 6.83
C TYR A 330 15.42 -10.81 7.25
N LEU A 331 14.63 -11.83 7.59
CA LEU A 331 13.25 -11.65 8.07
C LEU A 331 13.23 -11.04 9.48
N ARG A 332 12.40 -10.00 9.68
CA ARG A 332 12.12 -9.43 11.02
C ARG A 332 11.35 -10.44 11.87
N LYS A 333 11.74 -10.57 13.14
CA LYS A 333 11.09 -11.51 14.09
C LYS A 333 9.58 -11.29 14.22
N SER A 334 9.11 -10.05 14.15
CA SER A 334 7.67 -9.72 14.25
C SER A 334 6.81 -10.35 13.15
N PHE A 335 7.40 -10.83 12.06
CA PHE A 335 6.70 -11.46 10.94
C PHE A 335 7.01 -12.97 10.82
N SER A 336 7.63 -13.58 11.83
CA SER A 336 8.01 -15.00 11.79
C SER A 336 6.82 -15.95 11.58
N SER A 337 5.64 -15.59 12.10
CA SER A 337 4.39 -16.36 11.93
C SER A 337 3.88 -16.38 10.50
N LEU A 338 4.25 -15.41 9.67
CA LEU A 338 3.86 -15.32 8.26
C LEU A 338 4.91 -15.91 7.31
N SER A 339 6.03 -16.41 7.84
CA SER A 339 7.18 -16.89 7.08
C SER A 339 6.85 -18.07 6.15
N LEU A 340 7.14 -17.89 4.85
CA LEU A 340 6.98 -18.92 3.81
C LEU A 340 8.28 -19.04 2.98
N PRO A 341 9.36 -19.66 3.53
CA PRO A 341 10.59 -19.90 2.78
C PRO A 341 10.40 -21.04 1.78
N TYR A 342 10.93 -20.88 0.55
CA TYR A 342 10.89 -21.90 -0.51
C TYR A 342 12.25 -22.20 -1.12
#